data_d12eefe27bc23ca14a47d545d162288b
#
_entry.id   d12eefe27bc23ca14a47d545d162288b
#
_cell.length_a   1.000
_cell.length_b   1.000
_cell.length_c   1.000
_cell.angle_alpha   90.00
_cell.angle_beta   90.00
_cell.angle_gamma   90.00
#
_symmetry.space_group_name_H-M   'P 1'
#
loop_
_entity.id
_entity.type
_entity.pdbx_description
1 polymer ?
#
loop_
_entity_poly.entity_id
_entity_poly.type
_entity_poly.pdbx_seq_one_letter_code
_entity_poly.pdbx_strand_id
1 'polypeptide(L)'
;MEPKNSLTYGNSMTEKELEASVRGAQAIIRTYMMMHYNNGSNYVNGSYADETSYSLSSRRNLDPQMIXXXXDWGQHYNVISMANRTIYLAKHSDLDQDRKNLYLGQGYFLKAFIYYDLLKEWGECVLIKDEVEPEPVAKSPWTEIADYAIEVAQEAVDALPDFSEIKDSKGQFARYKSTPCKGAANALLAHLC
;
A
#
# COMPACT_ATOMS: atom_id res chain seq x y z
N MET A 1 -25.45 -10.94 20.46
CA MET A 1 -25.82 -10.27 19.19
C MET A 1 -24.54 -10.07 18.41
N GLU A 2 -24.39 -10.75 17.29
CA GLU A 2 -23.26 -10.48 16.39
C GLU A 2 -23.41 -9.09 15.79
N PRO A 3 -22.34 -8.31 15.72
CA PRO A 3 -22.41 -6.98 15.12
C PRO A 3 -22.84 -7.13 13.64
N LYS A 4 -23.84 -6.40 13.25
CA LYS A 4 -24.40 -6.43 11.87
C LYS A 4 -23.41 -5.96 10.79
N ASN A 5 -22.22 -5.53 11.19
CA ASN A 5 -21.16 -5.08 10.29
C ASN A 5 -19.93 -5.99 10.31
N SER A 6 -19.98 -7.13 10.99
CA SER A 6 -18.93 -8.12 10.81
C SER A 6 -19.07 -8.69 9.40
N LEU A 7 -18.09 -8.46 8.57
CA LEU A 7 -17.94 -9.21 7.33
C LEU A 7 -17.88 -10.69 7.74
N THR A 8 -19.00 -11.38 7.59
CA THR A 8 -19.02 -12.82 7.79
C THR A 8 -18.16 -13.44 6.69
N TYR A 9 -17.01 -13.91 7.08
CA TYR A 9 -16.08 -14.66 6.22
C TYR A 9 -16.69 -16.03 5.89
N GLY A 10 -17.86 -16.03 5.29
CA GLY A 10 -18.58 -17.30 5.08
C GLY A 10 -19.00 -17.59 3.66
N ASN A 11 -18.87 -16.62 2.79
CA ASN A 11 -19.24 -16.80 1.37
C ASN A 11 -18.00 -16.69 0.51
N SER A 12 -17.85 -17.60 -0.45
CA SER A 12 -16.73 -17.55 -1.40
C SER A 12 -16.70 -16.17 -2.06
N MET A 13 -15.63 -15.46 -1.84
CA MET A 13 -15.42 -14.12 -2.43
C MET A 13 -15.26 -14.24 -3.93
N THR A 14 -15.99 -13.43 -4.65
CA THR A 14 -15.87 -13.37 -6.11
C THR A 14 -14.57 -12.64 -6.49
N GLU A 15 -14.04 -12.97 -7.63
CA GLU A 15 -12.88 -12.31 -8.18
C GLU A 15 -13.08 -10.79 -8.33
N LYS A 16 -14.31 -10.39 -8.64
CA LYS A 16 -14.68 -8.97 -8.76
C LYS A 16 -14.50 -8.21 -7.43
N GLU A 17 -14.78 -8.87 -6.31
CA GLU A 17 -14.60 -8.27 -4.99
C GLU A 17 -13.12 -8.12 -4.63
N LEU A 18 -12.28 -9.09 -5.00
CA LEU A 18 -10.83 -8.99 -4.85
C LEU A 18 -10.27 -7.84 -5.68
N GLU A 19 -10.69 -7.76 -6.96
CA GLU A 19 -10.29 -6.66 -7.83
C GLU A 19 -10.71 -5.31 -7.24
N ALA A 20 -11.92 -5.22 -6.69
CA ALA A 20 -12.44 -4.00 -6.06
C ALA A 20 -11.59 -3.62 -4.82
N SER A 21 -11.15 -4.59 -4.03
CA SER A 21 -10.29 -4.36 -2.87
C SER A 21 -8.96 -3.73 -3.29
N VAL A 22 -8.30 -4.31 -4.29
CA VAL A 22 -7.03 -3.77 -4.84
C VAL A 22 -7.25 -2.35 -5.39
N ARG A 23 -8.29 -2.15 -6.18
CA ARG A 23 -8.60 -0.83 -6.76
C ARG A 23 -8.91 0.22 -5.68
N GLY A 24 -9.56 -0.20 -4.59
CA GLY A 24 -9.81 0.66 -3.44
C GLY A 24 -8.51 1.15 -2.79
N ALA A 25 -7.58 0.23 -2.54
CA ALA A 25 -6.25 0.57 -2.01
C ALA A 25 -5.50 1.51 -2.96
N GLN A 26 -5.52 1.22 -4.26
CA GLN A 26 -4.90 2.08 -5.28
C GLN A 26 -5.54 3.48 -5.32
N ALA A 27 -6.85 3.57 -5.10
CA ALA A 27 -7.55 4.86 -5.08
C ALA A 27 -7.10 5.71 -3.88
N ILE A 28 -6.89 5.09 -2.72
CA ILE A 28 -6.35 5.79 -1.53
C ILE A 28 -4.94 6.30 -1.84
N ILE A 29 -4.08 5.46 -2.38
CA ILE A 29 -2.71 5.84 -2.75
C ILE A 29 -2.74 7.02 -3.74
N ARG A 30 -3.57 6.94 -4.77
CA ARG A 30 -3.70 8.01 -5.76
C ARG A 30 -4.12 9.33 -5.11
N THR A 31 -5.13 9.29 -4.25
CA THR A 31 -5.64 10.48 -3.55
C THR A 31 -4.56 11.05 -2.64
N TYR A 32 -3.89 10.20 -1.88
CA TYR A 32 -2.79 10.55 -1.00
C TYR A 32 -1.65 11.20 -1.79
N MET A 33 -1.20 10.58 -2.88
CA MET A 33 -0.14 11.12 -3.73
C MET A 33 -0.52 12.49 -4.33
N MET A 34 -1.79 12.63 -4.77
CA MET A 34 -2.28 13.91 -5.27
C MET A 34 -2.27 14.99 -4.18
N MET A 35 -2.64 14.63 -2.96
CA MET A 35 -2.61 15.57 -1.83
C MET A 35 -1.18 15.98 -1.50
N HIS A 36 -0.24 15.03 -1.52
CA HIS A 36 1.17 15.31 -1.32
C HIS A 36 1.71 16.26 -2.38
N TYR A 37 1.39 16.01 -3.65
CA TYR A 37 1.82 16.86 -4.76
C TYR A 37 1.21 18.26 -4.68
N ASN A 38 -0.03 18.37 -4.21
CA ASN A 38 -0.74 19.65 -4.22
C ASN A 38 -0.64 20.41 -2.90
N ASN A 39 -0.51 19.73 -1.76
CA ASN A 39 -0.76 20.38 -0.46
C ASN A 39 0.35 20.22 0.60
N GLY A 40 1.35 19.39 0.43
CA GLY A 40 2.15 19.22 1.62
C GLY A 40 3.53 18.60 1.48
N SER A 41 3.61 17.30 1.42
CA SER A 41 4.90 16.60 1.57
C SER A 41 5.88 16.93 0.45
N ASN A 42 5.37 17.16 -0.74
CA ASN A 42 6.23 17.60 -1.85
C ASN A 42 6.82 18.98 -1.60
N TYR A 43 6.03 19.85 -0.97
CA TYR A 43 6.54 21.15 -0.58
C TYR A 43 7.61 21.02 0.50
N VAL A 44 7.42 20.11 1.44
CA VAL A 44 8.42 19.85 2.47
C VAL A 44 9.68 19.30 1.82
N ASN A 45 9.56 18.27 1.00
CA ASN A 45 10.70 17.64 0.33
C ASN A 45 11.40 18.60 -0.64
N GLY A 46 10.62 19.32 -1.43
CA GLY A 46 11.14 20.32 -2.35
C GLY A 46 11.76 21.50 -1.62
N SER A 47 11.20 21.91 -0.48
CA SER A 47 11.74 22.98 0.34
C SER A 47 13.11 22.61 0.91
N TYR A 48 13.26 21.38 1.39
CA TYR A 48 14.55 20.92 1.89
C TYR A 48 15.58 20.76 0.77
N ALA A 49 15.12 20.43 -0.43
CA ALA A 49 16.00 20.28 -1.59
C ALA A 49 16.26 21.63 -2.30
N ASP A 50 15.62 22.72 -1.87
CA ASP A 50 15.72 24.05 -2.45
C ASP A 50 15.33 24.07 -3.93
N GLU A 51 14.38 23.21 -4.31
CA GLU A 51 13.97 23.02 -5.70
C GLU A 51 12.68 23.75 -6.06
N THR A 52 12.00 24.32 -5.06
CA THR A 52 10.69 24.96 -5.26
C THR A 52 10.69 26.37 -4.68
N SER A 53 9.93 27.23 -5.30
CA SER A 53 9.63 28.56 -4.74
C SER A 53 8.49 28.44 -3.73
N TYR A 54 8.52 29.24 -2.69
CA TYR A 54 7.62 29.11 -1.55
C TYR A 54 6.56 30.20 -1.55
N SER A 55 5.34 29.76 -1.26
CA SER A 55 4.29 30.64 -0.77
C SER A 55 4.29 30.65 0.76
N LEU A 56 3.52 31.53 1.36
CA LEU A 56 3.35 31.55 2.82
C LEU A 56 2.73 30.24 3.32
N SER A 57 1.87 29.61 2.52
CA SER A 57 1.29 28.33 2.89
C SER A 57 2.31 27.20 2.86
N SER A 58 3.25 27.28 1.93
CA SER A 58 4.36 26.28 1.87
C SER A 58 5.27 26.35 3.09
N ARG A 59 5.49 27.57 3.62
CA ARG A 59 6.34 27.75 4.81
C ARG A 59 5.75 27.09 6.05
N ARG A 60 4.43 27.00 6.15
CA ARG A 60 3.77 26.30 7.26
C ARG A 60 4.12 24.82 7.27
N ASN A 61 4.36 24.26 6.10
CA ASN A 61 4.70 22.83 5.96
C ASN A 61 6.10 22.51 6.51
N LEU A 62 6.91 23.53 6.74
CA LEU A 62 8.23 23.37 7.37
C LEU A 62 8.14 23.38 8.89
N ASP A 63 7.00 23.75 9.46
CA ASP A 63 6.78 23.71 10.91
C ASP A 63 6.67 22.24 11.35
N PRO A 64 7.54 21.72 12.21
CA PRO A 64 7.45 20.33 12.68
C PRO A 64 6.09 19.98 13.29
N GLN A 65 5.39 20.95 13.87
CA GLN A 65 4.06 20.75 14.43
C GLN A 65 2.98 20.57 13.34
N MET A 66 3.24 21.07 12.14
CA MET A 66 2.31 20.97 11.00
C MET A 66 2.60 19.76 10.12
N ILE A 67 3.76 19.20 10.25
CA ILE A 67 4.15 17.97 9.52
C ILE A 67 3.46 16.75 10.06
N UNK A 68 3.24 16.83 11.09
CA UNK A 68 2.64 15.74 11.69
C UNK A 68 1.22 15.55 11.26
N UNK A 69 1.07 15.69 10.30
CA UNK A 69 -0.23 15.55 9.88
C UNK A 69 -0.62 14.13 9.98
N UNK A 70 -1.10 13.99 10.87
CA UNK A 70 -1.73 12.79 11.12
C UNK A 70 -2.62 12.29 10.03
N UNK A 71 -2.95 13.03 9.42
CA UNK A 71 -3.72 12.67 8.28
C UNK A 71 -3.07 11.69 7.40
N ASP A 72 -1.96 11.98 7.19
CA ASP A 72 -1.29 11.11 6.22
C ASP A 72 -0.92 9.76 6.82
N TRP A 73 -0.51 9.74 8.05
CA TRP A 73 -0.21 8.49 8.79
C TRP A 73 -1.38 7.51 8.71
N GLY A 74 -2.58 7.97 9.00
CA GLY A 74 -3.78 7.13 8.98
C GLY A 74 -4.08 6.56 7.60
N GLN A 75 -3.80 7.29 6.53
CA GLN A 75 -4.04 6.80 5.17
C GLN A 75 -3.10 5.64 4.81
N HIS A 76 -1.86 5.66 5.27
CA HIS A 76 -0.94 4.53 5.09
C HIS A 76 -1.50 3.25 5.70
N TYR A 77 -2.01 3.35 6.93
CA TYR A 77 -2.58 2.18 7.63
C TYR A 77 -3.90 1.70 7.01
N ASN A 78 -4.67 2.61 6.42
CA ASN A 78 -5.83 2.20 5.62
C ASN A 78 -5.41 1.32 4.44
N VAL A 79 -4.33 1.69 3.74
CA VAL A 79 -3.82 0.88 2.62
C VAL A 79 -3.27 -0.46 3.13
N ILE A 80 -2.53 -0.46 4.25
CA ILE A 80 -2.01 -1.71 4.86
C ILE A 80 -3.18 -2.65 5.20
N SER A 81 -4.24 -2.11 5.82
CA SER A 81 -5.43 -2.90 6.16
C SER A 81 -6.08 -3.50 4.91
N MET A 82 -6.22 -2.72 3.85
CA MET A 82 -6.79 -3.21 2.58
C MET A 82 -5.88 -4.23 1.91
N ALA A 83 -4.56 -4.05 1.98
CA ALA A 83 -3.59 -5.01 1.44
C ALA A 83 -3.67 -6.34 2.21
N ASN A 84 -3.69 -6.29 3.56
CA ASN A 84 -3.84 -7.47 4.40
C ASN A 84 -5.14 -8.20 4.08
N ARG A 85 -6.23 -7.44 3.96
CA ARG A 85 -7.54 -8.01 3.56
C ARG A 85 -7.46 -8.67 2.18
N THR A 86 -6.83 -8.02 1.20
CA THR A 86 -6.68 -8.59 -0.15
C THR A 86 -5.91 -9.91 -0.10
N ILE A 87 -4.79 -9.94 0.65
CA ILE A 87 -3.96 -11.14 0.83
C ILE A 87 -4.80 -12.27 1.47
N TYR A 88 -5.50 -11.95 2.56
CA TYR A 88 -6.35 -12.91 3.27
C TYR A 88 -7.40 -13.51 2.33
N LEU A 89 -8.14 -12.63 1.64
CA LEU A 89 -9.23 -13.06 0.75
C LEU A 89 -8.70 -13.88 -0.44
N ALA A 90 -7.56 -13.50 -1.01
CA ALA A 90 -6.94 -14.25 -2.11
C ALA A 90 -6.54 -15.66 -1.65
N LYS A 91 -5.94 -15.78 -0.47
CA LYS A 91 -5.54 -17.08 0.11
C LYS A 91 -6.76 -18.02 0.29
N HIS A 92 -7.90 -17.47 0.67
CA HIS A 92 -9.10 -18.24 0.99
C HIS A 92 -10.12 -18.31 -0.17
N SER A 93 -9.80 -17.76 -1.34
CA SER A 93 -10.69 -17.81 -2.52
C SER A 93 -10.64 -19.17 -3.20
N ASP A 94 -11.65 -19.45 -4.02
CA ASP A 94 -11.73 -20.65 -4.86
C ASP A 94 -11.15 -20.43 -6.27
N LEU A 95 -10.40 -19.33 -6.47
CA LEU A 95 -9.79 -19.01 -7.76
C LEU A 95 -8.66 -20.00 -8.10
N ASP A 96 -8.36 -20.13 -9.38
CA ASP A 96 -7.19 -20.88 -9.81
C ASP A 96 -5.90 -20.21 -9.31
N GLN A 97 -4.79 -20.96 -9.31
CA GLN A 97 -3.55 -20.53 -8.68
C GLN A 97 -2.98 -19.25 -9.31
N ASP A 98 -3.09 -19.10 -10.63
CA ASP A 98 -2.57 -17.92 -11.33
C ASP A 98 -3.35 -16.66 -10.93
N ARG A 99 -4.67 -16.79 -10.80
CA ARG A 99 -5.51 -15.67 -10.35
C ARG A 99 -5.25 -15.34 -8.87
N LYS A 100 -5.10 -16.38 -8.03
CA LYS A 100 -4.69 -16.17 -6.63
C LYS A 100 -3.36 -15.42 -6.55
N ASN A 101 -2.37 -15.88 -7.30
CA ASN A 101 -1.03 -15.27 -7.31
C ASN A 101 -1.09 -13.81 -7.73
N LEU A 102 -1.92 -13.47 -8.72
CA LEU A 102 -2.09 -12.08 -9.15
C LEU A 102 -2.56 -11.19 -7.99
N TYR A 103 -3.60 -11.61 -7.26
CA TYR A 103 -4.15 -10.79 -6.16
C TYR A 103 -3.26 -10.82 -4.92
N LEU A 104 -2.61 -11.95 -4.63
CA LEU A 104 -1.61 -12.03 -3.56
C LEU A 104 -0.45 -11.07 -3.85
N GLY A 105 0.09 -11.13 -5.06
CA GLY A 105 1.20 -10.27 -5.45
C GLY A 105 0.84 -8.79 -5.43
N GLN A 106 -0.39 -8.44 -5.83
CA GLN A 106 -0.85 -7.06 -5.75
C GLN A 106 -1.00 -6.59 -4.29
N GLY A 107 -1.51 -7.45 -3.41
CA GLY A 107 -1.59 -7.15 -1.98
C GLY A 107 -0.21 -6.96 -1.35
N TYR A 108 0.70 -7.88 -1.64
CA TYR A 108 2.09 -7.79 -1.16
C TYR A 108 2.78 -6.52 -1.69
N PHE A 109 2.62 -6.21 -2.97
CA PHE A 109 3.19 -4.99 -3.57
C PHE A 109 2.70 -3.74 -2.85
N LEU A 110 1.37 -3.61 -2.66
CA LEU A 110 0.78 -2.45 -1.99
C LEU A 110 1.32 -2.30 -0.57
N LYS A 111 1.43 -3.41 0.15
CA LYS A 111 1.92 -3.44 1.53
C LYS A 111 3.39 -3.01 1.61
N ALA A 112 4.25 -3.60 0.77
CA ALA A 112 5.67 -3.25 0.71
C ALA A 112 5.86 -1.78 0.30
N PHE A 113 5.09 -1.30 -0.67
CA PHE A 113 5.15 0.08 -1.15
C PHE A 113 4.82 1.07 -0.02
N ILE A 114 3.80 0.78 0.77
CA ILE A 114 3.41 1.67 1.86
C ILE A 114 4.44 1.63 3.00
N TYR A 115 5.02 0.46 3.33
CA TYR A 115 6.09 0.42 4.34
C TYR A 115 7.35 1.15 3.85
N TYR A 116 7.68 1.06 2.57
CA TYR A 116 8.76 1.86 1.97
C TYR A 116 8.50 3.35 2.17
N ASP A 117 7.27 3.81 1.91
CA ASP A 117 6.91 5.21 2.06
C ASP A 117 6.94 5.65 3.53
N LEU A 118 6.42 4.82 4.45
CA LEU A 118 6.48 5.07 5.90
C LEU A 118 7.93 5.20 6.40
N LEU A 119 8.81 4.32 5.92
CA LEU A 119 10.24 4.38 6.25
C LEU A 119 10.88 5.70 5.81
N LYS A 120 10.57 6.17 4.61
CA LYS A 120 11.11 7.42 4.07
C LYS A 120 10.63 8.65 4.85
N GLU A 121 9.34 8.65 5.22
CA GLU A 121 8.71 9.83 5.83
C GLU A 121 8.93 9.88 7.35
N TRP A 122 8.89 8.74 8.04
CA TRP A 122 8.88 8.71 9.51
C TRP A 122 9.97 7.82 10.14
N GLY A 123 10.53 6.89 9.40
CA GLY A 123 11.48 5.92 9.95
C GLY A 123 10.77 4.86 10.77
N GLU A 124 10.70 5.05 12.09
CA GLU A 124 10.02 4.12 12.99
C GLU A 124 8.51 4.24 12.84
N CYS A 125 7.84 3.12 12.63
CA CYS A 125 6.38 3.08 12.49
C CYS A 125 5.83 1.78 13.10
N VAL A 126 4.51 1.67 13.16
CA VAL A 126 3.85 0.46 13.67
C VAL A 126 3.89 -0.63 12.60
N LEU A 127 4.41 -1.79 12.93
CA LEU A 127 4.49 -2.93 12.00
C LEU A 127 3.26 -3.83 12.20
N ILE A 128 2.37 -3.86 11.20
CA ILE A 128 1.17 -4.69 11.17
C ILE A 128 1.37 -5.74 10.07
N LYS A 129 1.71 -6.97 10.48
CA LYS A 129 2.01 -8.04 9.54
C LYS A 129 0.75 -8.66 8.94
N ASP A 130 -0.26 -8.88 9.75
CA ASP A 130 -1.49 -9.53 9.30
C ASP A 130 -2.74 -8.71 9.68
N GLU A 131 -3.54 -9.17 10.63
CA GLU A 131 -4.72 -8.45 11.09
C GLU A 131 -4.34 -7.39 12.12
N VAL A 132 -5.19 -6.37 12.22
CA VAL A 132 -5.01 -5.33 13.23
C VAL A 132 -5.29 -5.93 14.61
N GLU A 133 -4.32 -5.82 15.50
CA GLU A 133 -4.49 -6.24 16.89
C GLU A 133 -5.43 -5.28 17.61
N PRO A 134 -6.30 -5.77 18.49
CA PRO A 134 -7.19 -4.89 19.24
C PRO A 134 -6.47 -4.02 20.26
N GLU A 135 -5.27 -4.41 20.70
CA GLU A 135 -4.46 -3.66 21.66
C GLU A 135 -3.50 -2.72 20.92
N PRO A 136 -3.16 -1.57 21.52
CA PRO A 136 -2.20 -0.65 20.93
C PRO A 136 -0.84 -1.33 20.70
N VAL A 137 -0.33 -1.23 19.49
CA VAL A 137 0.97 -1.81 19.10
C VAL A 137 2.02 -0.70 19.09
N ALA A 138 3.15 -0.97 19.72
CA ALA A 138 4.28 -0.03 19.75
C ALA A 138 4.93 0.06 18.35
N LYS A 139 5.66 1.15 18.11
CA LYS A 139 6.46 1.29 16.90
C LYS A 139 7.60 0.27 16.90
N SER A 140 7.89 -0.27 15.74
CA SER A 140 9.07 -1.12 15.50
C SER A 140 10.25 -0.27 15.04
N PRO A 141 11.48 -0.72 15.30
CA PRO A 141 12.68 -0.07 14.75
C PRO A 141 12.64 -0.08 13.22
N TRP A 142 13.22 0.96 12.62
CA TRP A 142 13.23 1.10 11.15
C TRP A 142 13.88 -0.11 10.44
N THR A 143 14.87 -0.75 11.08
CA THR A 143 15.54 -1.93 10.52
C THR A 143 14.57 -3.12 10.39
N GLU A 144 13.77 -3.37 11.42
CA GLU A 144 12.76 -4.45 11.40
C GLU A 144 11.72 -4.18 10.30
N ILE A 145 11.32 -2.92 10.15
CA ILE A 145 10.34 -2.53 9.13
C ILE A 145 10.94 -2.71 7.73
N ALA A 146 12.22 -2.33 7.55
CA ALA A 146 12.92 -2.48 6.27
C ALA A 146 13.05 -3.95 5.88
N ASP A 147 13.49 -4.79 6.82
CA ASP A 147 13.62 -6.24 6.60
C ASP A 147 12.27 -6.83 6.18
N TYR A 148 11.21 -6.46 6.88
CA TYR A 148 9.85 -6.93 6.56
C TYR A 148 9.39 -6.41 5.19
N ALA A 149 9.64 -5.15 4.86
CA ALA A 149 9.26 -4.58 3.57
C ALA A 149 9.99 -5.30 2.41
N ILE A 150 11.26 -5.65 2.61
CA ILE A 150 12.05 -6.44 1.64
C ILE A 150 11.42 -7.83 1.47
N GLU A 151 11.12 -8.51 2.57
CA GLU A 151 10.48 -9.83 2.54
C GLU A 151 9.18 -9.79 1.74
N VAL A 152 8.30 -8.83 2.06
CA VAL A 152 6.99 -8.70 1.40
C VAL A 152 7.14 -8.27 -0.07
N ALA A 153 8.14 -7.44 -0.39
CA ALA A 153 8.43 -7.08 -1.79
C ALA A 153 8.89 -8.30 -2.60
N GLN A 154 9.68 -9.19 -1.98
CA GLN A 154 10.09 -10.44 -2.62
C GLN A 154 8.88 -11.35 -2.89
N GLU A 155 7.96 -11.45 -1.93
CA GLU A 155 6.70 -12.19 -2.12
C GLU A 155 5.91 -11.63 -3.31
N ALA A 156 5.92 -10.30 -3.47
CA ALA A 156 5.25 -9.66 -4.62
C ALA A 156 5.94 -10.01 -5.95
N VAL A 157 7.29 -10.03 -5.98
CA VAL A 157 8.06 -10.42 -7.18
C VAL A 157 7.73 -11.86 -7.58
N ASP A 158 7.67 -12.76 -6.59
CA ASP A 158 7.46 -14.18 -6.84
C ASP A 158 6.03 -14.47 -7.32
N ALA A 159 5.05 -13.70 -6.84
CA ALA A 159 3.64 -13.93 -7.14
C ALA A 159 3.16 -13.21 -8.42
N LEU A 160 3.70 -12.02 -8.72
CA LEU A 160 3.17 -11.19 -9.81
C LEU A 160 3.64 -11.67 -11.21
N PRO A 161 2.72 -11.70 -12.19
CA PRO A 161 3.10 -11.95 -13.58
C PRO A 161 3.68 -10.70 -14.24
N ASP A 162 4.20 -10.86 -15.43
CA ASP A 162 4.61 -9.72 -16.27
C ASP A 162 3.38 -8.92 -16.71
N PHE A 163 3.59 -7.61 -16.96
CA PHE A 163 2.50 -6.69 -17.29
C PHE A 163 1.66 -7.19 -18.49
N SER A 164 2.31 -7.76 -19.49
CA SER A 164 1.63 -8.27 -20.68
C SER A 164 0.68 -9.44 -20.42
N GLU A 165 0.80 -10.08 -19.28
CA GLU A 165 -0.01 -11.25 -18.90
C GLU A 165 -1.19 -10.89 -18.00
N ILE A 166 -1.20 -9.68 -17.43
CA ILE A 166 -2.23 -9.28 -16.48
C ILE A 166 -3.58 -9.10 -17.18
N LYS A 167 -4.60 -9.78 -16.64
CA LYS A 167 -5.99 -9.63 -17.07
C LYS A 167 -6.86 -9.22 -15.89
N ASP A 168 -7.88 -8.43 -16.17
CA ASP A 168 -8.91 -8.06 -15.18
C ASP A 168 -9.87 -9.23 -14.92
N SER A 169 -10.86 -9.03 -14.05
CA SER A 169 -11.87 -10.06 -13.72
C SER A 169 -12.82 -10.40 -14.90
N LYS A 170 -12.71 -9.66 -16.01
CA LYS A 170 -13.47 -9.93 -17.24
C LYS A 170 -12.59 -10.58 -18.32
N GLY A 171 -11.34 -10.92 -17.99
CA GLY A 171 -10.38 -11.52 -18.92
C GLY A 171 -9.74 -10.54 -19.90
N GLN A 172 -9.92 -9.22 -19.73
CA GLN A 172 -9.36 -8.22 -20.62
C GLN A 172 -7.96 -7.84 -20.15
N PHE A 173 -7.00 -7.76 -21.07
CA PHE A 173 -5.63 -7.38 -20.76
C PHE A 173 -5.55 -5.97 -20.16
N ALA A 174 -4.68 -5.79 -19.18
CA ALA A 174 -4.42 -4.50 -18.55
C ALA A 174 -3.91 -3.50 -19.60
N ARG A 175 -4.55 -2.35 -19.67
CA ARG A 175 -4.20 -1.29 -20.64
C ARG A 175 -3.22 -0.27 -20.07
N TYR A 176 -3.23 -0.08 -18.77
CA TYR A 176 -2.47 0.99 -18.10
C TYR A 176 -1.53 0.40 -17.07
N LYS A 177 -0.32 0.93 -16.99
CA LYS A 177 0.73 0.49 -16.06
C LYS A 177 0.47 0.93 -14.60
N SER A 178 -0.76 1.26 -14.27
CA SER A 178 -1.20 1.49 -12.89
C SER A 178 -1.40 0.19 -12.11
N THR A 179 -1.47 -0.95 -12.81
CA THR A 179 -1.62 -2.26 -12.16
C THR A 179 -0.24 -2.79 -11.80
N PRO A 180 0.01 -3.12 -10.53
CA PRO A 180 1.30 -3.71 -10.15
C PRO A 180 1.61 -4.98 -10.92
N CYS A 181 2.83 -5.11 -11.38
CA CYS A 181 3.33 -6.27 -12.14
C CYS A 181 4.71 -6.65 -11.60
N LYS A 182 5.25 -7.77 -12.04
CA LYS A 182 6.57 -8.25 -11.61
C LYS A 182 7.65 -7.18 -11.77
N GLY A 183 7.64 -6.45 -12.88
CA GLY A 183 8.61 -5.36 -13.11
C GLY A 183 8.52 -4.24 -12.07
N ALA A 184 7.29 -3.87 -11.68
CA ALA A 184 7.10 -2.85 -10.64
C ALA A 184 7.57 -3.37 -9.27
N ALA A 185 7.32 -4.65 -8.96
CA ALA A 185 7.76 -5.26 -7.70
C ALA A 185 9.30 -5.34 -7.64
N ASN A 186 9.95 -5.71 -8.74
CA ASN A 186 11.42 -5.71 -8.82
C ASN A 186 12.00 -4.31 -8.60
N ALA A 187 11.37 -3.29 -9.18
CA ALA A 187 11.83 -1.90 -9.00
C ALA A 187 11.70 -1.48 -7.53
N LEU A 188 10.59 -1.83 -6.89
CA LEU A 188 10.39 -1.53 -5.46
C LEU A 188 11.41 -2.26 -4.59
N LEU A 189 11.63 -3.56 -4.86
CA LEU A 189 12.62 -4.36 -4.13
C LEU A 189 14.02 -3.75 -4.26
N ALA A 190 14.39 -3.30 -5.47
CA ALA A 190 15.68 -2.64 -5.70
C ALA A 190 15.83 -1.32 -4.93
N HIS A 191 14.72 -0.62 -4.67
CA HIS A 191 14.73 0.60 -3.84
C HIS A 191 14.84 0.30 -2.35
N LEU A 192 14.38 -0.87 -1.92
CA LEU A 192 14.44 -1.28 -0.51
C LEU A 192 15.81 -1.84 -0.11
N CYS A 193 16.56 -2.43 -1.06
CA CYS A 193 17.91 -2.97 -0.83
C CYS A 193 18.99 -1.89 -0.96
#